data_196d805af5aed6439e5b69a0b4c18f6b
#
_entry.id   196d805af5aed6439e5b69a0b4c18f6b
#
_cell.length_a   1.000
_cell.length_b   1.000
_cell.length_c   1.000
_cell.angle_alpha   90.00
_cell.angle_beta   90.00
_cell.angle_gamma   90.00
#
_symmetry.space_group_name_H-M   'P 1'
#
loop_
_entity.id
_entity.type
_entity.pdbx_description
1 polymer ?
#
loop_
_entity_poly.entity_id
_entity_poly.type
_entity_poly.pdbx_seq_one_letter_code
_entity_poly.pdbx_strand_id
1 'polypeptide(L)'
;MVGHDHGNTFKVIREALTENNYFIKWKVLNGKDYGNIPQNRERIYIVGFDTKEAYDLFEFPEEIKLTTTLADVIDFGAKPDEAYYYREGKQNFYGDLKANVTSQDTVYQWRRQYVRENKSGVVPTLTANMGTGGHNVPLILTDSGEIRKLTPKETFNVQGYPKTFKLPEGVSNGQLYKQAGNSVVVPVIKRIAERIAYALNESNGLSHLDRSGKFAIIYTKMNGQFEGQSYVKDFVSTYEEAEKKIASYEDGLAVLSDEDYFRLVKKRGNLEFYSII
;
A
#
# COMPACT_ATOMS: atom_id res chain seq x y z
N MET A 1 10.34 -0.77 15.28
CA MET A 1 10.40 -2.24 15.38
C MET A 1 11.84 -2.72 15.29
N VAL A 2 12.62 -2.39 14.24
CA VAL A 2 14.02 -2.84 14.12
C VAL A 2 14.89 -2.44 15.32
N GLY A 3 14.73 -1.22 15.84
CA GLY A 3 15.43 -0.74 17.03
C GLY A 3 14.66 -0.88 18.35
N HIS A 4 13.44 -1.41 18.32
CA HIS A 4 12.64 -1.60 19.53
C HIS A 4 13.23 -2.73 20.38
N ASP A 5 13.34 -2.48 21.68
CA ASP A 5 13.93 -3.42 22.64
C ASP A 5 15.31 -3.92 22.20
N HIS A 6 16.20 -2.97 21.83
CA HIS A 6 17.55 -3.28 21.33
C HIS A 6 17.58 -4.30 20.14
N GLY A 7 16.49 -4.39 19.36
CA GLY A 7 16.35 -5.30 18.25
C GLY A 7 15.73 -6.67 18.60
N ASN A 8 15.48 -6.98 19.87
CA ASN A 8 14.93 -8.27 20.30
C ASN A 8 13.57 -8.56 19.68
N THR A 9 12.67 -7.56 19.65
CA THR A 9 11.34 -7.73 19.04
C THR A 9 11.45 -8.18 17.58
N PHE A 10 12.35 -7.59 16.81
CA PHE A 10 12.52 -7.95 15.42
C PHE A 10 13.20 -9.31 15.25
N LYS A 11 14.13 -9.65 16.13
CA LYS A 11 14.77 -10.97 16.18
C LYS A 11 13.73 -12.09 16.38
N VAL A 12 12.84 -11.95 17.38
CA VAL A 12 11.78 -12.92 17.66
C VAL A 12 10.85 -13.11 16.44
N ILE A 13 10.47 -12.02 15.75
CA ILE A 13 9.64 -12.12 14.54
C ILE A 13 10.38 -12.93 13.46
N ARG A 14 11.66 -12.67 13.24
CA ARG A 14 12.44 -13.37 12.23
C ARG A 14 12.57 -14.85 12.56
N GLU A 15 12.90 -15.17 13.80
CA GLU A 15 13.03 -16.56 14.30
C GLU A 15 11.71 -17.30 14.10
N ALA A 16 10.59 -16.74 14.53
CA ALA A 16 9.27 -17.34 14.37
C ALA A 16 8.90 -17.61 12.89
N LEU A 17 9.20 -16.68 11.97
CA LEU A 17 8.95 -16.89 10.56
C LEU A 17 9.86 -17.97 9.96
N THR A 18 11.14 -18.00 10.35
CA THR A 18 12.10 -19.00 9.87
C THR A 18 11.77 -20.40 10.42
N GLU A 19 11.36 -20.51 11.68
CA GLU A 19 10.90 -21.76 12.30
C GLU A 19 9.66 -22.34 11.62
N ASN A 20 8.83 -21.46 11.01
CA ASN A 20 7.69 -21.86 10.19
C ASN A 20 8.05 -22.05 8.70
N ASN A 21 9.33 -22.28 8.39
CA ASN A 21 9.86 -22.57 7.06
C ASN A 21 9.70 -21.47 6.01
N TYR A 22 9.57 -20.20 6.42
CA TYR A 22 9.57 -19.08 5.48
C TYR A 22 11.00 -18.62 5.19
N PHE A 23 11.31 -18.42 3.92
CA PHE A 23 12.48 -17.67 3.46
C PHE A 23 12.12 -16.19 3.46
N ILE A 24 12.78 -15.35 4.28
CA ILE A 24 12.37 -13.97 4.48
C ILE A 24 13.38 -12.94 4.00
N LYS A 25 12.90 -11.91 3.30
CA LYS A 25 13.63 -10.65 3.05
C LYS A 25 12.92 -9.51 3.77
N TRP A 26 13.66 -8.51 4.20
CA TRP A 26 13.09 -7.34 4.83
C TRP A 26 13.87 -6.08 4.48
N LYS A 27 13.16 -4.96 4.42
CA LYS A 27 13.73 -3.63 4.17
C LYS A 27 12.88 -2.55 4.83
N VAL A 28 13.52 -1.46 5.30
CA VAL A 28 12.82 -0.25 5.73
C VAL A 28 12.69 0.66 4.53
N LEU A 29 11.44 1.00 4.17
CA LEU A 29 11.13 1.85 3.03
C LEU A 29 10.38 3.09 3.49
N ASN A 30 10.73 4.25 2.91
CA ASN A 30 10.06 5.52 3.17
C ASN A 30 9.07 5.86 2.04
N GLY A 31 7.90 6.38 2.37
CA GLY A 31 6.88 6.75 1.39
C GLY A 31 7.37 7.71 0.31
N LYS A 32 8.19 8.69 0.67
CA LYS A 32 8.73 9.68 -0.26
C LYS A 32 9.77 9.11 -1.24
N ASP A 33 10.57 8.14 -0.79
CA ASP A 33 11.68 7.59 -1.56
C ASP A 33 11.28 6.38 -2.41
N TYR A 34 10.21 5.67 -2.03
CA TYR A 34 9.77 4.44 -2.70
C TYR A 34 8.35 4.50 -3.27
N GLY A 35 7.54 5.51 -2.88
CA GLY A 35 6.16 5.62 -3.31
C GLY A 35 5.85 6.87 -4.15
N ASN A 36 6.82 7.76 -4.33
CA ASN A 36 6.60 9.09 -4.95
C ASN A 36 5.43 9.84 -4.30
N ILE A 37 5.33 9.78 -2.96
CA ILE A 37 4.31 10.47 -2.17
C ILE A 37 5.00 11.41 -1.19
N PRO A 38 4.59 12.69 -1.08
CA PRO A 38 5.24 13.66 -0.22
C PRO A 38 4.91 13.41 1.26
N GLN A 39 5.24 12.22 1.77
CA GLN A 39 5.11 11.81 3.16
C GLN A 39 6.38 11.14 3.67
N ASN A 40 6.92 11.66 4.75
CA ASN A 40 7.99 10.99 5.48
C ASN A 40 7.41 9.92 6.39
N ARG A 41 7.30 8.69 5.86
CA ARG A 41 6.76 7.52 6.57
C ARG A 41 7.65 6.31 6.31
N GLU A 42 8.52 6.04 7.25
CA GLU A 42 9.36 4.84 7.25
C GLU A 42 8.61 3.68 7.88
N ARG A 43 8.58 2.55 7.17
CA ARG A 43 8.03 1.29 7.67
C ARG A 43 8.94 0.13 7.28
N ILE A 44 9.03 -0.82 8.20
CA ILE A 44 9.65 -2.10 7.85
C ILE A 44 8.64 -2.94 7.08
N TYR A 45 9.11 -3.50 5.98
CA TYR A 45 8.38 -4.49 5.18
C TYR A 45 9.12 -5.80 5.26
N ILE A 46 8.39 -6.85 5.58
CA ILE A 46 8.89 -8.23 5.67
C ILE A 46 8.12 -9.02 4.63
N VAL A 47 8.83 -9.66 3.72
CA VAL A 47 8.27 -10.54 2.69
C VAL A 47 8.81 -11.93 2.93
N GLY A 48 7.91 -12.91 3.04
CA GLY A 48 8.24 -14.32 3.24
C GLY A 48 7.74 -15.15 2.07
N PHE A 49 8.55 -16.10 1.64
CA PHE A 49 8.23 -17.09 0.62
C PHE A 49 8.33 -18.49 1.23
N ASP A 50 7.50 -19.38 0.78
CA ASP A 50 7.51 -20.81 1.12
C ASP A 50 8.52 -21.59 0.25
N THR A 51 8.96 -21.02 -0.86
CA THR A 51 9.96 -21.61 -1.76
C THR A 51 11.23 -20.76 -1.82
N LYS A 52 12.36 -21.44 -1.94
CA LYS A 52 13.66 -20.77 -2.06
C LYS A 52 13.82 -20.09 -3.41
N GLU A 53 13.24 -20.65 -4.45
CA GLU A 53 13.28 -20.13 -5.82
C GLU A 53 12.64 -18.74 -5.90
N ALA A 54 11.44 -18.57 -5.36
CA ALA A 54 10.77 -17.28 -5.32
C ALA A 54 11.50 -16.27 -4.42
N TYR A 55 12.05 -16.74 -3.29
CA TYR A 55 12.87 -15.92 -2.40
C TYR A 55 14.12 -15.39 -3.11
N ASP A 56 14.86 -16.24 -3.84
CA ASP A 56 16.10 -15.85 -4.53
C ASP A 56 15.81 -14.80 -5.63
N LEU A 57 14.68 -14.90 -6.32
CA LEU A 57 14.27 -14.00 -7.40
C LEU A 57 13.65 -12.67 -6.89
N PHE A 58 13.19 -12.63 -5.66
CA PHE A 58 12.58 -11.42 -5.12
C PHE A 58 13.64 -10.39 -4.72
N GLU A 59 13.45 -9.17 -5.20
CA GLU A 59 14.18 -7.99 -4.70
C GLU A 59 13.19 -6.87 -4.39
N PHE A 60 13.45 -6.13 -3.30
CA PHE A 60 12.69 -4.92 -3.01
C PHE A 60 12.82 -3.89 -4.12
N PRO A 61 11.80 -3.06 -4.35
CA PRO A 61 11.91 -2.00 -5.36
C PRO A 61 13.05 -1.04 -5.01
N GLU A 62 13.64 -0.43 -6.05
CA GLU A 62 14.63 0.62 -5.91
C GLU A 62 13.99 1.96 -5.51
N GLU A 63 14.80 2.88 -5.01
CA GLU A 63 14.38 4.25 -4.75
C GLU A 63 13.97 4.97 -6.04
N ILE A 64 13.02 5.89 -5.91
CA ILE A 64 12.57 6.75 -7.00
C ILE A 64 12.59 8.20 -6.54
N LYS A 65 12.84 9.11 -7.46
CA LYS A 65 12.83 10.54 -7.18
C LYS A 65 11.40 10.98 -6.82
N LEU A 66 11.27 11.70 -5.72
CA LEU A 66 10.02 12.38 -5.37
C LEU A 66 9.74 13.52 -6.36
N THR A 67 8.66 13.40 -7.10
CA THR A 67 8.17 14.42 -8.05
C THR A 67 6.80 14.95 -7.67
N THR A 68 6.03 14.18 -6.91
CA THR A 68 4.72 14.58 -6.36
C THR A 68 4.91 15.65 -5.29
N THR A 69 4.21 16.76 -5.44
CA THR A 69 4.25 17.91 -4.53
C THR A 69 3.15 17.84 -3.48
N LEU A 70 3.19 18.74 -2.49
CA LEU A 70 2.09 18.88 -1.52
C LEU A 70 0.78 19.26 -2.21
N ALA A 71 0.81 20.11 -3.23
CA ALA A 71 -0.37 20.56 -3.97
C ALA A 71 -1.04 19.43 -4.78
N ASP A 72 -0.32 18.35 -5.09
CA ASP A 72 -0.91 17.18 -5.75
C ASP A 72 -1.80 16.35 -4.82
N VAL A 73 -1.60 16.44 -3.50
CA VAL A 73 -2.28 15.62 -2.49
C VAL A 73 -3.11 16.43 -1.50
N ILE A 74 -2.88 17.75 -1.37
CA ILE A 74 -3.58 18.69 -0.49
C ILE A 74 -4.22 19.78 -1.35
N ASP A 75 -5.49 20.07 -1.11
CA ASP A 75 -6.19 21.17 -1.75
C ASP A 75 -6.14 22.42 -0.84
N PHE A 76 -5.19 23.31 -1.11
CA PHE A 76 -5.02 24.54 -0.33
C PHE A 76 -6.16 25.55 -0.50
N GLY A 77 -6.91 25.45 -1.61
CA GLY A 77 -8.09 26.29 -1.89
C GLY A 77 -9.40 25.73 -1.32
N ALA A 78 -9.41 24.47 -0.87
CA ALA A 78 -10.60 23.84 -0.32
C ALA A 78 -11.14 24.60 0.91
N LYS A 79 -12.47 24.70 0.98
CA LYS A 79 -13.22 25.31 2.09
C LYS A 79 -14.04 24.24 2.83
N PRO A 80 -13.38 23.36 3.63
CA PRO A 80 -14.09 22.38 4.44
C PRO A 80 -14.84 23.05 5.60
N ASP A 81 -15.57 22.23 6.37
CA ASP A 81 -16.31 22.70 7.54
C ASP A 81 -15.44 23.46 8.52
N GLU A 82 -16.06 24.40 9.24
CA GLU A 82 -15.39 25.26 10.24
C GLU A 82 -14.63 24.45 11.32
N ALA A 83 -15.02 23.21 11.57
CA ALA A 83 -14.36 22.32 12.52
C ALA A 83 -12.90 21.97 12.15
N TYR A 84 -12.48 22.23 10.92
CA TYR A 84 -11.09 22.00 10.48
C TYR A 84 -10.19 23.21 10.73
N TYR A 85 -10.74 24.39 10.97
CA TYR A 85 -9.99 25.64 11.10
C TYR A 85 -9.58 25.92 12.54
N TYR A 86 -8.42 26.55 12.68
CA TYR A 86 -7.97 27.17 13.92
C TYR A 86 -8.34 28.64 13.92
N ARG A 87 -8.89 29.11 15.04
CA ARG A 87 -9.45 30.46 15.15
C ARG A 87 -8.97 31.17 16.42
N GLU A 88 -8.86 32.48 16.32
CA GLU A 88 -8.62 33.32 17.46
C GLU A 88 -9.75 33.16 18.49
N GLY A 89 -9.39 33.07 19.75
CA GLY A 89 -10.33 32.85 20.85
C GLY A 89 -10.82 31.40 21.04
N LYS A 90 -10.63 30.50 20.03
CA LYS A 90 -10.96 29.06 20.18
C LYS A 90 -9.80 28.22 20.74
N GLN A 91 -8.58 28.51 20.28
CA GLN A 91 -7.38 27.81 20.74
C GLN A 91 -6.43 28.80 21.40
N ASN A 92 -6.00 28.54 22.63
CA ASN A 92 -5.08 29.39 23.40
C ASN A 92 -3.68 29.55 22.73
N PHE A 93 -3.32 28.65 21.82
CA PHE A 93 -2.07 28.67 21.04
C PHE A 93 -2.24 29.25 19.62
N TYR A 94 -3.39 29.83 19.29
CA TYR A 94 -3.63 30.38 17.94
C TYR A 94 -2.65 31.50 17.58
N GLY A 95 -2.25 32.32 18.55
CA GLY A 95 -1.24 33.36 18.33
C GLY A 95 0.11 32.80 17.85
N ASP A 96 0.53 31.68 18.42
CA ASP A 96 1.75 30.98 18.00
C ASP A 96 1.60 30.38 16.59
N LEU A 97 0.42 29.83 16.28
CA LEU A 97 0.15 29.34 14.93
C LEU A 97 0.21 30.49 13.92
N LYS A 98 -0.46 31.60 14.18
CA LYS A 98 -0.50 32.78 13.31
C LYS A 98 0.89 33.38 13.06
N ALA A 99 1.76 33.35 14.05
CA ALA A 99 3.11 33.87 13.94
C ALA A 99 4.06 32.96 13.15
N ASN A 100 3.82 31.64 13.11
CA ASN A 100 4.78 30.67 12.58
C ASN A 100 4.29 29.91 11.35
N VAL A 101 2.98 29.83 11.09
CA VAL A 101 2.42 29.18 9.90
C VAL A 101 2.35 30.20 8.77
N THR A 102 3.43 30.34 8.00
CA THR A 102 3.65 31.44 7.07
C THR A 102 3.84 31.03 5.61
N SER A 103 4.00 29.73 5.32
CA SER A 103 4.20 29.21 3.97
C SER A 103 3.21 28.11 3.62
N GLN A 104 2.84 28.01 2.33
CA GLN A 104 2.08 26.91 1.74
C GLN A 104 2.98 25.77 1.23
N ASP A 105 4.28 25.99 1.14
CA ASP A 105 5.23 25.01 0.61
C ASP A 105 5.58 23.91 1.61
N THR A 106 4.98 23.96 2.80
CA THR A 106 5.27 23.02 3.88
C THR A 106 4.05 22.73 4.75
N VAL A 107 4.21 21.77 5.64
CA VAL A 107 3.20 21.35 6.63
C VAL A 107 3.74 21.62 8.02
N TYR A 108 2.88 22.06 8.89
CA TYR A 108 3.22 22.40 10.27
C TYR A 108 2.58 21.45 11.28
N GLN A 109 3.08 21.46 12.52
CA GLN A 109 2.49 20.75 13.64
C GLN A 109 2.61 21.59 14.91
N TRP A 110 1.54 21.69 15.71
CA TRP A 110 1.61 22.22 17.06
C TRP A 110 2.22 21.16 17.99
N ARG A 111 3.38 21.44 18.58
CA ARG A 111 4.13 20.51 19.45
C ARG A 111 3.98 20.83 20.95
N ARG A 112 2.80 21.33 21.35
CA ARG A 112 2.42 21.74 22.73
C ARG A 112 3.07 23.03 23.23
N GLN A 113 4.28 23.36 22.82
CA GLN A 113 5.04 24.52 23.25
C GLN A 113 5.52 25.39 22.08
N TYR A 114 5.54 24.85 20.89
CA TYR A 114 6.00 25.56 19.70
C TYR A 114 5.36 24.98 18.42
N VAL A 115 5.39 25.76 17.37
CA VAL A 115 5.01 25.31 16.01
C VAL A 115 6.23 24.71 15.34
N ARG A 116 6.12 23.46 14.94
CA ARG A 116 7.14 22.79 14.15
C ARG A 116 6.79 22.93 12.68
N GLU A 117 7.66 23.57 11.92
CA GLU A 117 7.65 23.54 10.46
C GLU A 117 8.32 22.25 9.95
N ASN A 118 7.74 21.59 8.98
CA ASN A 118 8.37 20.46 8.33
C ASN A 118 9.16 20.90 7.09
N LYS A 119 10.38 21.39 7.30
CA LYS A 119 11.26 22.02 6.29
C LYS A 119 11.61 21.11 5.11
N SER A 120 11.27 19.83 5.14
CA SER A 120 11.52 18.89 4.03
C SER A 120 10.50 18.96 2.90
N GLY A 121 9.46 19.82 2.99
CA GLY A 121 8.40 19.92 1.97
C GLY A 121 7.55 18.66 1.84
N VAL A 122 7.48 17.83 2.87
CA VAL A 122 6.67 16.61 2.90
C VAL A 122 5.84 16.54 4.18
N VAL A 123 4.73 15.81 4.14
CA VAL A 123 3.90 15.57 5.31
C VAL A 123 4.63 14.64 6.28
N PRO A 124 4.68 14.95 7.59
CA PRO A 124 5.22 14.02 8.58
C PRO A 124 4.35 12.75 8.65
N THR A 125 4.89 11.69 9.25
CA THR A 125 4.14 10.44 9.43
C THR A 125 2.76 10.70 10.04
N LEU A 126 1.71 10.35 9.30
CA LEU A 126 0.34 10.37 9.79
C LEU A 126 0.16 9.30 10.86
N THR A 127 -0.49 9.66 11.96
CA THR A 127 -0.73 8.77 13.11
C THR A 127 -2.22 8.56 13.35
N ALA A 128 -2.58 7.42 13.94
CA ALA A 128 -3.97 7.05 14.20
C ALA A 128 -4.72 8.05 15.11
N ASN A 129 -3.98 8.78 15.95
CA ASN A 129 -4.56 9.74 16.90
C ASN A 129 -4.60 11.19 16.39
N MET A 130 -4.24 11.45 15.13
CA MET A 130 -4.24 12.83 14.59
C MET A 130 -5.63 13.47 14.55
N GLY A 131 -6.70 12.68 14.50
CA GLY A 131 -8.08 13.18 14.48
C GLY A 131 -8.61 13.67 15.83
N THR A 132 -7.98 13.29 16.94
CA THR A 132 -8.38 13.69 18.31
C THR A 132 -7.73 15.00 18.76
N GLY A 133 -7.00 15.67 17.88
CA GLY A 133 -6.20 16.83 18.19
C GLY A 133 -4.81 16.46 18.75
N GLY A 134 -4.13 17.45 19.30
CA GLY A 134 -2.80 17.24 19.87
C GLY A 134 -1.65 17.48 18.89
N HIS A 135 -0.47 17.06 19.28
CA HIS A 135 0.80 17.48 18.67
C HIS A 135 1.18 16.79 17.33
N ASN A 136 0.38 15.83 16.87
CA ASN A 136 0.65 15.10 15.63
C ASN A 136 -0.28 15.50 14.47
N VAL A 137 -1.15 16.49 14.67
CA VAL A 137 -2.07 16.95 13.63
C VAL A 137 -1.30 17.77 12.60
N PRO A 138 -1.33 17.40 11.29
CA PRO A 138 -0.76 18.22 10.23
C PRO A 138 -1.60 19.48 10.00
N LEU A 139 -0.95 20.64 9.98
CA LEU A 139 -1.54 21.95 9.77
C LEU A 139 -1.00 22.56 8.48
N ILE A 140 -1.84 23.31 7.78
CA ILE A 140 -1.48 24.05 6.56
C ILE A 140 -1.97 25.49 6.63
N LEU A 141 -1.32 26.33 5.85
CA LEU A 141 -1.80 27.66 5.47
C LEU A 141 -2.60 27.52 4.18
N THR A 142 -3.85 28.00 4.16
CA THR A 142 -4.72 27.97 2.98
C THR A 142 -4.44 29.13 2.03
N ASP A 143 -4.98 29.09 0.81
CA ASP A 143 -4.91 30.19 -0.16
C ASP A 143 -5.55 31.49 0.37
N SER A 144 -6.53 31.36 1.26
CA SER A 144 -7.15 32.51 1.95
C SER A 144 -6.37 33.04 3.16
N GLY A 145 -5.19 32.46 3.45
CA GLY A 145 -4.38 32.87 4.61
C GLY A 145 -4.87 32.34 5.96
N GLU A 146 -5.77 31.36 5.93
CA GLU A 146 -6.32 30.73 7.13
C GLU A 146 -5.54 29.47 7.50
N ILE A 147 -5.55 29.11 8.77
CA ILE A 147 -4.84 27.91 9.27
C ILE A 147 -5.87 26.80 9.52
N ARG A 148 -5.65 25.64 8.90
CA ARG A 148 -6.49 24.46 9.12
C ARG A 148 -5.68 23.16 9.21
N LYS A 149 -6.29 22.15 9.79
CA LYS A 149 -5.80 20.78 9.69
C LYS A 149 -6.17 20.16 8.36
N LEU A 150 -5.45 19.11 7.95
CA LEU A 150 -5.84 18.30 6.80
C LEU A 150 -7.22 17.66 7.03
N THR A 151 -8.03 17.58 5.99
CA THR A 151 -9.28 16.80 6.00
C THR A 151 -8.99 15.30 5.98
N PRO A 152 -9.94 14.42 6.36
CA PRO A 152 -9.77 12.97 6.18
C PRO A 152 -9.40 12.59 4.75
N LYS A 153 -10.06 13.18 3.75
CA LYS A 153 -9.76 12.90 2.34
C LYS A 153 -8.31 13.21 1.98
N GLU A 154 -7.80 14.35 2.39
CA GLU A 154 -6.40 14.74 2.16
C GLU A 154 -5.42 13.78 2.87
N THR A 155 -5.76 13.27 4.05
CA THR A 155 -4.91 12.27 4.72
C THR A 155 -4.83 10.95 3.96
N PHE A 156 -5.91 10.50 3.29
CA PHE A 156 -5.87 9.37 2.38
C PHE A 156 -5.08 9.69 1.09
N ASN A 157 -5.22 10.88 0.53
CA ASN A 157 -4.42 11.31 -0.62
C ASN A 157 -2.90 11.29 -0.28
N VAL A 158 -2.53 11.75 0.92
CA VAL A 158 -1.15 11.72 1.44
C VAL A 158 -0.64 10.29 1.66
N GLN A 159 -1.54 9.30 1.82
CA GLN A 159 -1.16 7.88 1.80
C GLN A 159 -1.11 7.29 0.37
N GLY A 160 -1.39 8.10 -0.64
CA GLY A 160 -1.35 7.67 -2.04
C GLY A 160 -2.57 6.87 -2.49
N TYR A 161 -3.69 6.99 -1.80
CA TYR A 161 -4.95 6.47 -2.31
C TYR A 161 -5.37 7.24 -3.57
N PRO A 162 -5.97 6.58 -4.57
CA PRO A 162 -6.39 7.25 -5.79
C PRO A 162 -7.42 8.35 -5.51
N LYS A 163 -7.42 9.41 -6.31
CA LYS A 163 -8.39 10.52 -6.16
C LYS A 163 -9.84 10.05 -6.23
N THR A 164 -10.09 8.95 -6.95
CA THR A 164 -11.40 8.29 -7.06
C THR A 164 -11.82 7.51 -5.82
N PHE A 165 -10.93 7.29 -4.84
CA PHE A 165 -11.26 6.61 -3.60
C PHE A 165 -12.31 7.38 -2.83
N LYS A 166 -13.48 6.78 -2.63
CA LYS A 166 -14.60 7.37 -1.88
C LYS A 166 -14.49 7.01 -0.41
N LEU A 167 -14.64 8.00 0.46
CA LEU A 167 -14.77 7.76 1.88
C LEU A 167 -16.17 7.19 2.16
N PRO A 168 -16.30 6.19 3.05
CA PRO A 168 -17.61 5.62 3.40
C PRO A 168 -18.48 6.66 4.11
N GLU A 169 -19.76 6.68 3.77
CA GLU A 169 -20.76 7.49 4.46
C GLU A 169 -21.03 6.95 5.88
N GLY A 170 -21.40 7.84 6.80
CA GLY A 170 -21.73 7.47 8.18
C GLY A 170 -20.53 7.16 9.08
N VAL A 171 -19.30 7.19 8.56
CA VAL A 171 -18.09 7.02 9.37
C VAL A 171 -17.62 8.38 9.90
N SER A 172 -17.41 8.49 11.20
CA SER A 172 -16.96 9.74 11.81
C SER A 172 -15.56 10.15 11.32
N ASN A 173 -15.30 11.46 11.26
CA ASN A 173 -13.98 11.98 10.90
C ASN A 173 -12.86 11.42 11.78
N GLY A 174 -13.11 11.20 13.08
CA GLY A 174 -12.15 10.58 13.99
C GLY A 174 -11.75 9.17 13.58
N GLN A 175 -12.73 8.37 13.13
CA GLN A 175 -12.46 7.02 12.62
C GLN A 175 -11.73 7.06 11.26
N LEU A 176 -12.10 7.97 10.36
CA LEU A 176 -11.42 8.14 9.08
C LEU A 176 -9.94 8.53 9.28
N TYR A 177 -9.65 9.46 10.18
CA TYR A 177 -8.26 9.79 10.54
C TYR A 177 -7.50 8.60 11.13
N LYS A 178 -8.16 7.81 11.99
CA LYS A 178 -7.58 6.60 12.56
C LYS A 178 -7.24 5.57 11.47
N GLN A 179 -8.15 5.37 10.52
CA GLN A 179 -7.93 4.47 9.38
C GLN A 179 -6.76 4.96 8.51
N ALA A 180 -6.74 6.25 8.13
CA ALA A 180 -5.65 6.82 7.35
C ALA A 180 -4.30 6.70 8.08
N GLY A 181 -4.26 6.98 9.39
CA GLY A 181 -3.03 6.89 10.19
C GLY A 181 -2.51 5.45 10.35
N ASN A 182 -3.40 4.46 10.43
CA ASN A 182 -3.05 3.03 10.51
C ASN A 182 -2.78 2.41 9.13
N SER A 183 -3.09 3.11 8.06
CA SER A 183 -2.89 2.63 6.70
C SER A 183 -1.41 2.68 6.28
N VAL A 184 -1.15 2.27 5.07
CA VAL A 184 0.17 2.22 4.43
C VAL A 184 0.24 3.19 3.26
N VAL A 185 1.45 3.54 2.81
CA VAL A 185 1.63 4.27 1.55
C VAL A 185 1.34 3.31 0.40
N VAL A 186 0.18 3.49 -0.25
CA VAL A 186 -0.35 2.57 -1.26
C VAL A 186 0.63 2.32 -2.43
N PRO A 187 1.29 3.34 -3.01
CA PRO A 187 2.26 3.10 -4.08
C PRO A 187 3.46 2.25 -3.66
N VAL A 188 3.90 2.32 -2.39
CA VAL A 188 4.99 1.46 -1.89
C VAL A 188 4.56 0.00 -1.88
N ILE A 189 3.35 -0.28 -1.34
CA ILE A 189 2.80 -1.64 -1.32
C ILE A 189 2.60 -2.17 -2.74
N LYS A 190 2.09 -1.34 -3.66
CA LYS A 190 1.91 -1.72 -5.06
C LYS A 190 3.24 -2.18 -5.68
N ARG A 191 4.31 -1.41 -5.51
CA ARG A 191 5.63 -1.75 -6.05
C ARG A 191 6.22 -3.02 -5.43
N ILE A 192 6.00 -3.23 -4.11
CA ILE A 192 6.39 -4.49 -3.46
C ILE A 192 5.60 -5.66 -4.04
N ALA A 193 4.27 -5.52 -4.18
CA ALA A 193 3.42 -6.56 -4.75
C ALA A 193 3.80 -6.92 -6.18
N GLU A 194 4.17 -5.94 -7.01
CA GLU A 194 4.68 -6.16 -8.37
C GLU A 194 5.98 -6.99 -8.35
N ARG A 195 6.88 -6.74 -7.41
CA ARG A 195 8.11 -7.54 -7.25
C ARG A 195 7.84 -8.95 -6.72
N ILE A 196 6.86 -9.11 -5.82
CA ILE A 196 6.42 -10.44 -5.36
C ILE A 196 5.82 -11.21 -6.53
N ALA A 197 4.90 -10.59 -7.29
CA ALA A 197 4.29 -11.22 -8.46
C ALA A 197 5.32 -11.63 -9.51
N TYR A 198 6.33 -10.79 -9.75
CA TYR A 198 7.45 -11.13 -10.61
C TYR A 198 8.18 -12.39 -10.10
N ALA A 199 8.61 -12.41 -8.85
CA ALA A 199 9.35 -13.53 -8.29
C ALA A 199 8.56 -14.85 -8.33
N LEU A 200 7.26 -14.80 -8.01
CA LEU A 200 6.37 -15.96 -8.09
C LEU A 200 6.16 -16.46 -9.52
N ASN A 201 5.99 -15.54 -10.47
CA ASN A 201 5.81 -15.91 -11.88
C ASN A 201 7.08 -16.56 -12.46
N GLU A 202 8.25 -15.98 -12.18
CA GLU A 202 9.53 -16.53 -12.64
C GLU A 202 9.81 -17.90 -12.01
N SER A 203 9.62 -18.04 -10.70
CA SER A 203 9.87 -19.30 -9.98
C SER A 203 8.93 -20.43 -10.45
N ASN A 204 7.73 -20.10 -10.91
CA ASN A 204 6.77 -21.07 -11.45
C ASN A 204 6.90 -21.26 -12.98
N GLY A 205 7.88 -20.66 -13.63
CA GLY A 205 8.06 -20.71 -15.09
C GLY A 205 6.99 -19.95 -15.86
N LEU A 206 6.27 -19.02 -15.23
CA LEU A 206 5.18 -18.27 -15.85
C LEU A 206 5.63 -17.01 -16.60
N SER A 207 6.91 -16.67 -16.54
CA SER A 207 7.48 -15.49 -17.22
C SER A 207 7.38 -15.54 -18.74
N HIS A 208 7.39 -16.76 -19.29
CA HIS A 208 7.35 -16.98 -20.74
C HIS A 208 5.92 -17.07 -21.29
N LEU A 209 4.89 -16.94 -20.42
CA LEU A 209 3.51 -17.00 -20.89
C LEU A 209 3.14 -15.72 -21.64
N ASP A 210 2.66 -15.89 -22.86
CA ASP A 210 2.06 -14.80 -23.63
C ASP A 210 0.75 -14.35 -22.95
N ARG A 211 0.80 -13.17 -22.28
CA ARG A 211 -0.34 -12.60 -21.54
C ARG A 211 -1.33 -11.84 -22.43
N SER A 212 -1.13 -11.82 -23.75
CA SER A 212 -2.04 -11.17 -24.71
C SER A 212 -3.37 -11.91 -24.86
N GLY A 213 -3.43 -13.17 -24.43
CA GLY A 213 -4.60 -14.02 -24.49
C GLY A 213 -5.83 -13.46 -23.76
N LYS A 214 -7.02 -13.77 -24.29
CA LYS A 214 -8.31 -13.33 -23.72
C LYS A 214 -8.77 -14.16 -22.53
N PHE A 215 -8.19 -15.33 -22.34
CA PHE A 215 -8.54 -16.28 -21.29
C PHE A 215 -7.29 -16.68 -20.52
N ALA A 216 -7.45 -16.98 -19.23
CA ALA A 216 -6.42 -17.60 -18.41
C ALA A 216 -6.86 -19.01 -17.99
N ILE A 217 -5.95 -19.96 -18.10
CA ILE A 217 -6.13 -21.31 -17.56
C ILE A 217 -5.64 -21.28 -16.13
N ILE A 218 -6.52 -21.57 -15.17
CA ILE A 218 -6.24 -21.62 -13.75
C ILE A 218 -6.19 -23.06 -13.30
N TYR A 219 -5.07 -23.46 -12.72
CA TYR A 219 -4.93 -24.72 -12.00
C TYR A 219 -5.21 -24.47 -10.51
N THR A 220 -6.07 -25.30 -9.92
CA THR A 220 -6.37 -25.26 -8.49
C THR A 220 -5.99 -26.59 -7.85
N LYS A 221 -5.15 -26.53 -6.85
CA LYS A 221 -4.72 -27.68 -6.07
C LYS A 221 -5.71 -27.92 -4.92
N MET A 222 -6.25 -29.14 -4.82
CA MET A 222 -7.29 -29.48 -3.87
C MET A 222 -6.78 -30.32 -2.70
N ASN A 223 -5.51 -30.77 -2.73
CA ASN A 223 -4.92 -31.62 -1.72
C ASN A 223 -3.54 -31.18 -1.27
N GLY A 224 -3.18 -31.53 -0.04
CA GLY A 224 -1.85 -31.35 0.54
C GLY A 224 -1.62 -29.98 1.17
N GLN A 225 -0.36 -29.61 1.37
CA GLN A 225 0.06 -28.40 2.08
C GLN A 225 -0.46 -27.08 1.44
N PHE A 226 -0.91 -27.12 0.19
CA PHE A 226 -1.36 -25.95 -0.59
C PHE A 226 -2.79 -26.10 -1.08
N GLU A 227 -3.64 -26.81 -0.35
CA GLU A 227 -5.05 -26.99 -0.66
C GLU A 227 -5.76 -25.66 -0.85
N GLY A 228 -6.55 -25.56 -1.93
CA GLY A 228 -7.31 -24.36 -2.30
C GLY A 228 -6.50 -23.27 -2.99
N GLN A 229 -5.20 -23.40 -3.16
CA GLN A 229 -4.38 -22.45 -3.92
C GLN A 229 -4.61 -22.60 -5.41
N SER A 230 -4.75 -21.47 -6.10
CA SER A 230 -4.96 -21.41 -7.55
C SER A 230 -3.82 -20.66 -8.23
N TYR A 231 -3.31 -21.22 -9.30
CA TYR A 231 -2.19 -20.68 -10.08
C TYR A 231 -2.63 -20.46 -11.54
N VAL A 232 -2.21 -19.33 -12.13
CA VAL A 232 -2.34 -19.16 -13.58
C VAL A 232 -1.34 -20.09 -14.26
N LYS A 233 -1.84 -21.00 -15.07
CA LYS A 233 -1.01 -21.98 -15.79
C LYS A 233 -0.66 -21.50 -17.19
N ASP A 234 -1.59 -20.82 -17.85
CA ASP A 234 -1.38 -20.28 -19.20
C ASP A 234 -2.39 -19.17 -19.55
N PHE A 235 -2.13 -18.46 -20.65
CA PHE A 235 -3.07 -17.54 -21.28
C PHE A 235 -3.31 -17.98 -22.71
N VAL A 236 -4.57 -17.91 -23.17
CA VAL A 236 -4.98 -18.38 -24.49
C VAL A 236 -5.93 -17.38 -25.13
N SER A 237 -5.99 -17.37 -26.45
CA SER A 237 -6.82 -16.45 -27.23
C SER A 237 -8.20 -16.99 -27.52
N THR A 238 -8.36 -18.31 -27.61
CA THR A 238 -9.62 -18.97 -27.91
C THR A 238 -9.96 -20.08 -26.93
N TYR A 239 -11.23 -20.45 -26.89
CA TYR A 239 -11.72 -21.54 -26.07
C TYR A 239 -11.16 -22.91 -26.52
N GLU A 240 -11.09 -23.14 -27.83
CA GLU A 240 -10.54 -24.37 -28.43
C GLU A 240 -9.05 -24.55 -28.09
N GLU A 241 -8.29 -23.45 -28.04
CA GLU A 241 -6.90 -23.48 -27.59
C GLU A 241 -6.78 -23.86 -26.12
N ALA A 242 -7.70 -23.34 -25.28
CA ALA A 242 -7.75 -23.69 -23.87
C ALA A 242 -8.03 -25.19 -23.66
N GLU A 243 -9.02 -25.75 -24.33
CA GLU A 243 -9.36 -27.18 -24.21
C GLU A 243 -8.18 -28.07 -24.57
N LYS A 244 -7.48 -27.77 -25.69
CA LYS A 244 -6.29 -28.53 -26.09
C LYS A 244 -5.17 -28.45 -25.08
N LYS A 245 -4.91 -27.28 -24.50
CA LYS A 245 -3.87 -27.08 -23.47
C LYS A 245 -4.24 -27.77 -22.17
N ILE A 246 -5.48 -27.66 -21.70
CA ILE A 246 -5.96 -28.34 -20.49
C ILE A 246 -5.80 -29.86 -20.67
N ALA A 247 -6.25 -30.43 -21.76
CA ALA A 247 -6.07 -31.86 -22.03
C ALA A 247 -4.60 -32.27 -22.03
N SER A 248 -3.69 -31.47 -22.60
CA SER A 248 -2.25 -31.74 -22.56
C SER A 248 -1.65 -31.67 -21.16
N TYR A 249 -2.19 -30.83 -20.29
CA TYR A 249 -1.77 -30.76 -18.88
C TYR A 249 -2.26 -31.96 -18.08
N GLU A 250 -3.51 -32.39 -18.33
CA GLU A 250 -4.10 -33.57 -17.70
C GLU A 250 -3.35 -34.84 -18.08
N ASP A 251 -3.02 -35.00 -19.38
CA ASP A 251 -2.24 -36.15 -19.87
C ASP A 251 -0.78 -36.19 -19.36
N GLY A 252 -0.18 -35.01 -19.11
CA GLY A 252 1.20 -34.88 -18.65
C GLY A 252 1.36 -34.97 -17.14
N LEU A 253 0.27 -34.85 -16.38
CA LEU A 253 0.26 -34.87 -14.91
C LEU A 253 -0.13 -36.24 -14.38
N ALA A 254 0.74 -37.24 -14.55
CA ALA A 254 0.58 -38.60 -13.98
C ALA A 254 0.45 -38.62 -12.43
N VAL A 255 0.26 -37.48 -11.75
CA VAL A 255 0.19 -37.29 -10.31
C VAL A 255 -0.82 -36.22 -9.92
N LEU A 256 -1.84 -35.94 -10.73
CA LEU A 256 -3.01 -35.21 -10.22
C LEU A 256 -3.76 -36.12 -9.26
N SER A 257 -4.03 -35.65 -8.04
CA SER A 257 -5.07 -36.28 -7.24
C SER A 257 -6.41 -36.07 -7.97
N ASP A 258 -7.34 -37.00 -7.87
CA ASP A 258 -8.66 -36.94 -8.52
C ASP A 258 -9.49 -35.68 -8.19
N GLU A 259 -8.97 -34.79 -7.34
CA GLU A 259 -9.62 -33.58 -6.83
C GLU A 259 -9.01 -32.28 -7.40
N ASP A 260 -7.82 -32.36 -8.03
CA ASP A 260 -7.20 -31.19 -8.69
C ASP A 260 -7.92 -30.89 -10.00
N TYR A 261 -8.14 -29.62 -10.31
CA TYR A 261 -8.86 -29.25 -11.53
C TYR A 261 -8.31 -28.00 -12.20
N PHE A 262 -8.52 -27.92 -13.51
CA PHE A 262 -8.31 -26.74 -14.31
C PHE A 262 -9.62 -25.99 -14.51
N ARG A 263 -9.58 -24.68 -14.50
CA ARG A 263 -10.70 -23.82 -14.87
C ARG A 263 -10.26 -22.74 -15.80
N LEU A 264 -11.12 -22.42 -16.76
CA LEU A 264 -10.94 -21.31 -17.67
C LEU A 264 -11.60 -20.05 -17.08
N VAL A 265 -10.88 -18.95 -17.08
CA VAL A 265 -11.42 -17.65 -16.69
C VAL A 265 -11.23 -16.65 -17.81
N LYS A 266 -12.27 -15.85 -18.08
CA LYS A 266 -12.20 -14.76 -19.05
C LYS A 266 -11.51 -13.56 -18.42
N LYS A 267 -10.50 -13.04 -19.11
CA LYS A 267 -9.82 -11.81 -18.72
C LYS A 267 -10.73 -10.62 -18.97
N ARG A 268 -10.99 -9.81 -17.94
CA ARG A 268 -11.73 -8.56 -18.03
C ARG A 268 -10.80 -7.42 -17.59
N GLY A 269 -10.40 -6.56 -18.51
CA GLY A 269 -9.40 -5.52 -18.22
C GLY A 269 -8.00 -6.10 -17.92
N ASN A 270 -7.15 -5.35 -17.27
CA ASN A 270 -5.77 -5.78 -16.98
C ASN A 270 -5.61 -6.69 -15.75
N LEU A 271 -6.62 -6.87 -14.90
CA LEU A 271 -6.48 -7.58 -13.60
C LEU A 271 -7.75 -8.29 -13.10
N GLU A 272 -8.85 -8.33 -13.86
CA GLU A 272 -10.08 -9.02 -13.42
C GLU A 272 -10.29 -10.32 -14.17
N PHE A 273 -10.46 -11.42 -13.43
CA PHE A 273 -10.72 -12.75 -13.96
C PHE A 273 -12.12 -13.22 -13.53
N TYR A 274 -12.90 -13.76 -14.45
CA TYR A 274 -14.20 -14.34 -14.17
C TYR A 274 -14.20 -15.80 -14.59
N SER A 275 -14.70 -16.66 -13.70
CA SER A 275 -14.87 -18.08 -14.01
C SER A 275 -15.92 -18.23 -15.11
N ILE A 276 -15.60 -19.02 -16.13
CA ILE A 276 -16.56 -19.49 -17.11
C ILE A 276 -16.85 -20.93 -16.69
N ILE A 277 -18.07 -21.17 -16.17
CA ILE A 277 -18.57 -22.49 -15.85
C ILE A 277 -19.04 -23.14 -17.13
#